data_b7eab56eae186c9722266ae2ecf5edfe
#
_entry.id   b7eab56eae186c9722266ae2ecf5edfe
#
_cell.length_a   1.000
_cell.length_b   1.000
_cell.length_c   1.000
_cell.angle_alpha   90.00
_cell.angle_beta   90.00
_cell.angle_gamma   90.00
#
_symmetry.space_group_name_H-M   'P 1'
#
loop_
_entity.id
_entity.type
_entity.pdbx_description
1 polymer ?
#
loop_
_entity_poly.entity_id
_entity_poly.type
_entity_poly.pdbx_seq_one_letter_code
_entity_poly.pdbx_strand_id
1 'polypeptide(L)'
;LEVAWINQYGAFLNWGLMKDLFVPFREQKMKMQVGKQYVIHAHLDDESYRIVASAKVDRYLSKEKAPYEPGQEVSILIWQKTDLGFKAIIENRYSGLLYESEIFQPLHTGMTLKAYVKQVREDGKIDLILQKPGQGKVEDFAATLLDYIREQGGHITLHDKSPAEEIYDTFGVSKKTFKKAVGDLYKKHLVSLQENG
;
A
#
# COMPACT_ATOMS: atom_id res chain seq x y z
N LEU A 1 -4.40 8.89 -14.10
CA LEU A 1 -4.88 9.15 -15.48
C LEU A 1 -3.90 8.55 -16.48
N GLU A 2 -4.38 8.17 -17.65
CA GLU A 2 -3.59 7.61 -18.74
C GLU A 2 -3.10 8.70 -19.70
N VAL A 3 -1.85 8.59 -20.17
CA VAL A 3 -1.29 9.50 -21.18
C VAL A 3 -1.84 9.11 -22.55
N ALA A 4 -2.63 10.02 -23.16
CA ALA A 4 -3.20 9.83 -24.48
C ALA A 4 -2.17 10.13 -25.59
N TRP A 5 -1.42 11.22 -25.48
CA TRP A 5 -0.40 11.63 -26.45
C TRP A 5 0.62 12.59 -25.84
N ILE A 6 1.73 12.84 -26.54
CA ILE A 6 2.83 13.70 -26.11
C ILE A 6 3.26 14.58 -27.27
N ASN A 7 3.59 15.84 -27.00
CA ASN A 7 4.22 16.75 -27.97
C ASN A 7 5.52 17.36 -27.41
N GLN A 8 6.03 18.37 -28.08
CA GLN A 8 7.27 19.07 -27.68
C GLN A 8 7.18 19.87 -26.38
N TYR A 9 6.00 20.04 -25.79
CA TYR A 9 5.78 20.83 -24.57
C TYR A 9 5.46 19.95 -23.35
N GLY A 10 4.90 18.77 -23.54
CA GLY A 10 4.50 17.89 -22.45
C GLY A 10 3.58 16.75 -22.87
N ALA A 11 2.98 16.12 -21.88
CA ALA A 11 2.04 15.02 -22.01
C ALA A 11 0.60 15.51 -21.83
N PHE A 12 -0.32 14.84 -22.51
CA PHE A 12 -1.76 15.07 -22.45
C PHE A 12 -2.44 13.81 -21.97
N LEU A 13 -3.21 13.93 -20.89
CA LEU A 13 -3.81 12.81 -20.16
C LEU A 13 -5.32 12.83 -20.34
N ASN A 14 -5.88 11.67 -20.65
CA ASN A 14 -7.32 11.49 -20.70
C ASN A 14 -7.92 11.54 -19.28
N TRP A 15 -8.78 12.50 -19.04
CA TRP A 15 -9.50 12.67 -17.78
C TRP A 15 -11.03 12.67 -17.94
N GLY A 16 -11.50 12.20 -19.11
CA GLY A 16 -12.93 12.05 -19.40
C GLY A 16 -13.63 13.30 -19.96
N LEU A 17 -12.89 14.37 -20.23
CA LEU A 17 -13.40 15.59 -20.86
C LEU A 17 -12.94 15.68 -22.32
N MET A 18 -13.60 16.54 -23.12
CA MET A 18 -13.29 16.73 -24.54
C MET A 18 -11.83 17.16 -24.80
N LYS A 19 -11.22 17.90 -23.88
CA LYS A 19 -9.82 18.33 -23.97
C LYS A 19 -9.00 17.58 -22.93
N ASP A 20 -7.94 16.92 -23.36
CA ASP A 20 -7.01 16.24 -22.47
C ASP A 20 -6.32 17.19 -21.49
N LEU A 21 -6.00 16.69 -20.31
CA LEU A 21 -5.35 17.43 -19.25
C LEU A 21 -3.84 17.53 -19.53
N PHE A 22 -3.31 18.73 -19.60
CA PHE A 22 -1.92 18.99 -19.95
C PHE A 22 -0.98 18.89 -18.75
N VAL A 23 0.13 18.14 -18.90
CA VAL A 23 1.24 18.04 -17.96
C VAL A 23 2.53 18.49 -18.62
N PRO A 24 2.98 19.74 -18.38
CA PRO A 24 4.25 20.25 -18.93
C PRO A 24 5.42 19.36 -18.54
N PHE A 25 6.48 19.29 -19.36
CA PHE A 25 7.68 18.52 -19.00
C PHE A 25 8.28 18.94 -17.67
N ARG A 26 8.27 20.24 -17.33
CA ARG A 26 8.74 20.77 -16.05
C ARG A 26 7.96 20.25 -14.85
N GLU A 27 6.73 19.77 -15.03
CA GLU A 27 5.86 19.22 -13.99
C GLU A 27 5.88 17.69 -13.92
N GLN A 28 6.68 17.05 -14.74
CA GLN A 28 6.89 15.59 -14.70
C GLN A 28 8.07 15.23 -13.79
N LYS A 29 7.93 14.19 -12.96
CA LYS A 29 9.05 13.63 -12.18
C LYS A 29 9.98 12.79 -13.04
N MET A 30 9.39 12.05 -13.96
CA MET A 30 10.07 11.26 -14.98
C MET A 30 9.34 11.50 -16.30
N LYS A 31 10.01 11.28 -17.41
CA LYS A 31 9.41 11.43 -18.74
C LYS A 31 8.23 10.47 -18.88
N MET A 32 7.04 11.01 -19.06
CA MET A 32 5.82 10.25 -19.23
C MET A 32 5.81 9.50 -20.56
N GLN A 33 5.08 8.39 -20.63
CA GLN A 33 4.96 7.54 -21.81
C GLN A 33 3.50 7.34 -22.17
N VAL A 34 3.19 7.36 -23.47
CA VAL A 34 1.84 7.11 -23.98
C VAL A 34 1.33 5.73 -23.53
N GLY A 35 0.06 5.66 -23.14
CA GLY A 35 -0.59 4.45 -22.63
C GLY A 35 -0.24 4.09 -21.18
N LYS A 36 0.66 4.84 -20.52
CA LYS A 36 0.97 4.62 -19.11
C LYS A 36 0.11 5.51 -18.21
N GLN A 37 -0.19 5.00 -17.01
CA GLN A 37 -1.00 5.71 -16.01
C GLN A 37 -0.12 6.38 -14.97
N TYR A 38 -0.51 7.60 -14.60
CA TYR A 38 0.18 8.41 -13.59
C TYR A 38 -0.81 9.03 -12.63
N VAL A 39 -0.40 9.14 -11.37
CA VAL A 39 -1.09 9.97 -10.38
C VAL A 39 -0.61 11.40 -10.56
N ILE A 40 -1.55 12.31 -10.68
CA ILE A 40 -1.28 13.73 -10.90
C ILE A 40 -2.15 14.60 -10.01
N HIS A 41 -1.74 15.84 -9.80
CA HIS A 41 -2.53 16.88 -9.18
C HIS A 41 -2.93 17.90 -10.24
N ALA A 42 -4.24 18.11 -10.43
CA ALA A 42 -4.76 19.12 -11.33
C ALA A 42 -4.93 20.45 -10.57
N HIS A 43 -4.50 21.56 -11.17
CA HIS A 43 -4.61 22.89 -10.57
C HIS A 43 -4.80 23.95 -11.66
N LEU A 44 -5.21 25.13 -11.25
CA LEU A 44 -5.25 26.31 -12.12
C LEU A 44 -3.83 26.87 -12.23
N ASP A 45 -3.37 27.07 -13.44
CA ASP A 45 -2.09 27.74 -13.70
C ASP A 45 -2.28 29.26 -13.58
N ASP A 46 -1.50 29.89 -12.73
CA ASP A 46 -1.66 31.31 -12.38
C ASP A 46 -1.37 32.25 -13.54
N GLU A 47 -0.54 31.84 -14.51
CA GLU A 47 -0.16 32.66 -15.66
C GLU A 47 -1.18 32.54 -16.80
N SER A 48 -1.60 31.33 -17.15
CA SER A 48 -2.47 31.07 -18.29
C SER A 48 -3.96 30.96 -17.95
N TYR A 49 -4.29 30.88 -16.66
CA TYR A 49 -5.64 30.63 -16.14
C TYR A 49 -6.29 29.37 -16.72
N ARG A 50 -5.48 28.36 -17.06
CA ARG A 50 -5.91 27.06 -17.56
C ARG A 50 -5.71 25.98 -16.51
N ILE A 51 -6.55 24.96 -16.57
CA ILE A 51 -6.32 23.77 -15.75
C ILE A 51 -5.16 23.01 -16.38
N VAL A 52 -4.13 22.79 -15.57
CA VAL A 52 -2.94 21.99 -15.88
C VAL A 52 -2.71 20.95 -14.78
N ALA A 53 -1.80 20.02 -14.99
CA ALA A 53 -1.49 19.03 -13.98
C ALA A 53 0.02 18.90 -13.72
N SER A 54 0.31 18.43 -12.52
CA SER A 54 1.67 18.12 -12.04
C SER A 54 1.75 16.69 -11.54
N ALA A 55 2.78 15.96 -11.95
CA ALA A 55 3.17 14.69 -11.34
C ALA A 55 4.03 14.86 -10.07
N LYS A 56 4.39 16.10 -9.73
CA LYS A 56 5.11 16.46 -8.49
C LYS A 56 4.13 16.63 -7.33
N VAL A 57 3.30 15.60 -7.12
CA VAL A 57 2.14 15.59 -6.21
C VAL A 57 2.52 15.99 -4.78
N ASP A 58 3.72 15.61 -4.34
CA ASP A 58 4.27 15.96 -3.02
C ASP A 58 4.30 17.46 -2.70
N ARG A 59 4.29 18.33 -3.71
CA ARG A 59 4.26 19.80 -3.52
C ARG A 59 2.90 20.31 -3.06
N TYR A 60 1.84 19.57 -3.37
CA TYR A 60 0.44 19.94 -3.12
C TYR A 60 -0.13 19.25 -1.88
N LEU A 61 0.62 18.34 -1.26
CA LEU A 61 0.21 17.69 -0.02
C LEU A 61 0.54 18.59 1.18
N SER A 62 -0.33 18.55 2.18
CA SER A 62 -0.17 19.32 3.41
C SER A 62 1.12 18.93 4.14
N LYS A 63 1.83 19.93 4.64
CA LYS A 63 3.00 19.79 5.52
C LYS A 63 2.63 19.99 7.00
N GLU A 64 1.37 20.35 7.27
CA GLU A 64 0.86 20.48 8.63
C GLU A 64 0.81 19.12 9.31
N LYS A 65 0.89 19.13 10.64
CA LYS A 65 0.69 17.91 11.42
C LYS A 65 -0.71 17.35 11.16
N ALA A 66 -0.77 16.13 10.72
CA ALA A 66 -2.04 15.48 10.42
C ALA A 66 -2.84 15.21 11.71
N PRO A 67 -4.16 15.44 11.70
CA PRO A 67 -5.02 15.27 12.88
C PRO A 67 -5.50 13.81 13.01
N TYR A 68 -4.63 12.84 12.72
CA TYR A 68 -4.96 11.42 12.80
C TYR A 68 -4.44 10.79 14.08
N GLU A 69 -5.20 9.85 14.60
CA GLU A 69 -4.82 9.02 15.75
C GLU A 69 -4.37 7.61 15.30
N PRO A 70 -3.48 6.95 16.06
CA PRO A 70 -3.12 5.57 15.81
C PRO A 70 -4.36 4.66 15.81
N GLY A 71 -4.48 3.81 14.78
CA GLY A 71 -5.62 2.91 14.59
C GLY A 71 -6.79 3.50 13.81
N GLN A 72 -6.76 4.80 13.49
CA GLN A 72 -7.80 5.44 12.67
C GLN A 72 -7.78 4.88 11.25
N GLU A 73 -8.97 4.51 10.73
CA GLU A 73 -9.17 4.12 9.34
C GLU A 73 -9.18 5.35 8.43
N VAL A 74 -8.46 5.27 7.32
CA VAL A 74 -8.33 6.33 6.32
C VAL A 74 -8.40 5.76 4.91
N SER A 75 -8.88 6.55 3.96
CA SER A 75 -8.80 6.22 2.53
C SER A 75 -7.46 6.66 1.98
N ILE A 76 -6.79 5.78 1.22
CA ILE A 76 -5.50 6.08 0.64
C ILE A 76 -5.47 5.80 -0.86
N LEU A 77 -4.67 6.58 -1.58
CA LEU A 77 -4.32 6.38 -2.99
C LEU A 77 -2.81 6.09 -3.08
N ILE A 78 -2.45 4.91 -3.56
CA ILE A 78 -1.05 4.55 -3.82
C ILE A 78 -0.53 5.38 -4.99
N TRP A 79 0.54 6.14 -4.81
CA TRP A 79 1.01 7.03 -5.86
C TRP A 79 2.46 6.83 -6.29
N GLN A 80 3.29 6.20 -5.46
CA GLN A 80 4.69 5.94 -5.82
C GLN A 80 5.25 4.73 -5.06
N LYS A 81 5.91 3.81 -5.77
CA LYS A 81 6.76 2.78 -5.16
C LYS A 81 8.13 3.38 -4.81
N THR A 82 8.68 2.99 -3.66
CA THR A 82 10.01 3.39 -3.16
C THR A 82 10.74 2.15 -2.63
N ASP A 83 12.02 2.26 -2.31
CA ASP A 83 12.82 1.17 -1.72
C ASP A 83 12.30 0.73 -0.33
N LEU A 84 11.61 1.62 0.40
CA LEU A 84 11.04 1.33 1.72
C LEU A 84 9.63 0.74 1.66
N GLY A 85 8.96 0.80 0.50
CA GLY A 85 7.56 0.41 0.33
C GLY A 85 6.80 1.40 -0.57
N PHE A 86 5.55 1.69 -0.25
CA PHE A 86 4.69 2.53 -1.08
C PHE A 86 4.31 3.84 -0.39
N LYS A 87 4.52 4.94 -1.09
CA LYS A 87 3.93 6.22 -0.70
C LYS A 87 2.46 6.25 -1.06
N ALA A 88 1.65 6.73 -0.13
CA ALA A 88 0.21 6.88 -0.28
C ALA A 88 -0.23 8.30 0.01
N ILE A 89 -1.25 8.76 -0.70
CA ILE A 89 -1.96 10.01 -0.42
C ILE A 89 -3.14 9.66 0.47
N ILE A 90 -3.23 10.27 1.64
CA ILE A 90 -4.29 10.06 2.61
C ILE A 90 -5.33 11.15 2.41
N GLU A 91 -6.58 10.76 2.13
CA GLU A 91 -7.74 11.64 1.98
C GLU A 91 -7.47 12.87 1.09
N ASN A 92 -6.69 12.67 0.02
CA ASN A 92 -6.27 13.71 -0.93
C ASN A 92 -5.49 14.89 -0.30
N ARG A 93 -5.02 14.77 0.93
CA ARG A 93 -4.41 15.88 1.68
C ARG A 93 -3.03 15.60 2.24
N TYR A 94 -2.78 14.42 2.79
CA TYR A 94 -1.53 14.11 3.49
C TYR A 94 -0.75 13.00 2.80
N SER A 95 0.56 12.95 3.06
CA SER A 95 1.42 11.87 2.60
C SER A 95 1.67 10.85 3.70
N GLY A 96 1.52 9.57 3.38
CA GLY A 96 1.85 8.46 4.27
C GLY A 96 2.76 7.45 3.58
N LEU A 97 3.33 6.54 4.36
CA LEU A 97 4.18 5.45 3.92
C LEU A 97 3.67 4.11 4.42
N LEU A 98 3.46 3.18 3.49
CA LEU A 98 3.27 1.76 3.75
C LEU A 98 4.61 1.07 3.58
N TYR A 99 5.15 0.48 4.63
CA TYR A 99 6.40 -0.28 4.55
C TYR A 99 6.21 -1.62 3.87
N GLU A 100 7.17 -2.05 3.03
CA GLU A 100 7.16 -3.34 2.33
C GLU A 100 6.90 -4.52 3.29
N SER A 101 7.50 -4.48 4.49
CA SER A 101 7.32 -5.51 5.53
C SER A 101 5.92 -5.58 6.14
N GLU A 102 5.06 -4.61 5.87
CA GLU A 102 3.68 -4.54 6.38
C GLU A 102 2.64 -4.81 5.25
N ILE A 103 3.12 -5.13 4.04
CA ILE A 103 2.29 -5.33 2.86
C ILE A 103 2.21 -6.83 2.55
N PHE A 104 1.00 -7.38 2.58
CA PHE A 104 0.73 -8.82 2.37
C PHE A 104 -0.17 -9.06 1.16
N GLN A 105 -0.32 -8.05 0.31
CA GLN A 105 -1.12 -8.13 -0.93
C GLN A 105 -0.45 -7.31 -2.04
N PRO A 106 -0.65 -7.66 -3.31
CA PRO A 106 -0.09 -6.88 -4.40
C PRO A 106 -0.65 -5.45 -4.41
N LEU A 107 0.23 -4.46 -4.43
CA LEU A 107 -0.11 -3.04 -4.57
C LEU A 107 0.46 -2.48 -5.86
N HIS A 108 -0.27 -1.57 -6.47
CA HIS A 108 0.19 -0.83 -7.64
C HIS A 108 -0.19 0.66 -7.56
N THR A 109 0.56 1.48 -8.28
CA THR A 109 0.27 2.93 -8.40
C THR A 109 -1.11 3.15 -9.01
N GLY A 110 -1.88 4.08 -8.43
CA GLY A 110 -3.25 4.37 -8.82
C GLY A 110 -4.32 3.59 -8.05
N MET A 111 -3.92 2.60 -7.23
CA MET A 111 -4.85 1.82 -6.42
C MET A 111 -5.36 2.64 -5.24
N THR A 112 -6.68 2.66 -5.05
CA THR A 112 -7.34 3.26 -3.88
C THR A 112 -7.83 2.17 -2.96
N LEU A 113 -7.52 2.28 -1.66
CA LEU A 113 -7.91 1.30 -0.65
C LEU A 113 -8.02 1.94 0.73
N LYS A 114 -8.58 1.19 1.69
CA LYS A 114 -8.59 1.56 3.10
C LYS A 114 -7.29 1.14 3.76
N ALA A 115 -6.79 1.97 4.66
CA ALA A 115 -5.63 1.70 5.49
C ALA A 115 -5.87 2.24 6.91
N TYR A 116 -4.97 1.91 7.81
CA TYR A 116 -5.01 2.40 9.19
C TYR A 116 -3.74 3.19 9.49
N VAL A 117 -3.90 4.27 10.24
CA VAL A 117 -2.75 5.04 10.74
C VAL A 117 -2.05 4.21 11.80
N LYS A 118 -0.78 3.87 11.56
CA LYS A 118 0.06 3.19 12.56
C LYS A 118 0.56 4.19 13.58
N GLN A 119 1.08 5.31 13.10
CA GLN A 119 1.53 6.45 13.91
C GLN A 119 1.69 7.71 13.05
N VAL A 120 1.53 8.86 13.67
CA VAL A 120 1.98 10.15 13.15
C VAL A 120 3.26 10.51 13.88
N ARG A 121 4.36 10.62 13.15
CA ARG A 121 5.67 10.91 13.70
C ARG A 121 5.81 12.39 14.09
N GLU A 122 6.80 12.70 14.91
CA GLU A 122 7.11 14.09 15.30
C GLU A 122 7.51 14.96 14.08
N ASP A 123 8.16 14.35 13.07
CA ASP A 123 8.53 15.02 11.81
C ASP A 123 7.33 15.19 10.83
N GLY A 124 6.11 14.88 11.26
CA GLY A 124 4.88 15.01 10.49
C GLY A 124 4.62 13.87 9.50
N LYS A 125 5.54 12.91 9.35
CA LYS A 125 5.33 11.73 8.50
C LYS A 125 4.32 10.77 9.12
N ILE A 126 3.54 10.11 8.27
CA ILE A 126 2.49 9.19 8.69
C ILE A 126 2.87 7.78 8.24
N ASP A 127 3.02 6.88 9.19
CA ASP A 127 3.17 5.45 8.92
C ASP A 127 1.79 4.81 8.84
N LEU A 128 1.59 4.02 7.79
CA LEU A 128 0.34 3.34 7.49
C LEU A 128 0.50 1.83 7.56
N ILE A 129 -0.60 1.14 7.85
CA ILE A 129 -0.73 -0.32 7.75
C ILE A 129 -2.05 -0.67 7.08
N LEU A 130 -2.11 -1.81 6.38
CA LEU A 130 -3.32 -2.26 5.68
C LEU A 130 -4.32 -2.98 6.60
N GLN A 131 -3.88 -3.43 7.76
CA GLN A 131 -4.72 -4.16 8.71
C GLN A 131 -4.87 -3.36 10.02
N LYS A 132 -6.04 -3.44 10.62
CA LYS A 132 -6.31 -2.76 11.89
C LYS A 132 -5.34 -3.21 12.97
N PRO A 133 -4.71 -2.29 13.73
CA PRO A 133 -3.83 -2.65 14.83
C PRO A 133 -4.56 -3.54 15.87
N GLY A 134 -3.98 -4.69 16.18
CA GLY A 134 -4.50 -5.60 17.22
C GLY A 134 -5.62 -6.55 16.81
N GLN A 135 -6.22 -6.40 15.62
CA GLN A 135 -7.18 -7.35 15.04
C GLN A 135 -6.71 -7.73 13.63
N GLY A 136 -6.71 -8.99 13.28
CA GLY A 136 -6.58 -9.45 11.89
C GLY A 136 -5.30 -10.17 11.53
N LYS A 137 -4.10 -9.70 11.92
CA LYS A 137 -2.85 -10.40 11.48
C LYS A 137 -2.76 -11.87 11.90
N VAL A 138 -3.37 -12.22 13.02
CA VAL A 138 -3.33 -13.61 13.54
C VAL A 138 -4.58 -14.37 13.11
N GLU A 139 -5.75 -13.75 13.15
CA GLU A 139 -7.02 -14.41 12.78
C GLU A 139 -7.13 -14.65 11.28
N ASP A 140 -6.81 -13.66 10.44
CA ASP A 140 -6.80 -13.81 8.99
C ASP A 140 -5.71 -14.80 8.54
N PHE A 141 -4.51 -14.72 9.14
CA PHE A 141 -3.45 -15.66 8.83
C PHE A 141 -3.74 -17.06 9.40
N ALA A 142 -4.42 -17.18 10.54
CA ALA A 142 -4.84 -18.47 11.06
C ALA A 142 -5.83 -19.18 10.12
N ALA A 143 -6.76 -18.44 9.51
CA ALA A 143 -7.66 -18.99 8.49
C ALA A 143 -6.86 -19.45 7.25
N THR A 144 -5.99 -18.60 6.73
CA THR A 144 -5.10 -18.93 5.58
C THR A 144 -4.22 -20.15 5.88
N LEU A 145 -3.65 -20.23 7.07
CA LEU A 145 -2.82 -21.35 7.51
C LEU A 145 -3.63 -22.65 7.59
N LEU A 146 -4.86 -22.58 8.10
CA LEU A 146 -5.75 -23.72 8.18
C LEU A 146 -6.15 -24.25 6.79
N ASP A 147 -6.45 -23.34 5.86
CA ASP A 147 -6.78 -23.70 4.47
C ASP A 147 -5.56 -24.31 3.77
N TYR A 148 -4.38 -23.73 3.95
CA TYR A 148 -3.12 -24.30 3.45
C TYR A 148 -2.87 -25.71 3.99
N ILE A 149 -3.06 -25.95 5.30
CA ILE A 149 -2.92 -27.29 5.90
C ILE A 149 -3.89 -28.27 5.22
N ARG A 150 -5.14 -27.86 4.97
CA ARG A 150 -6.13 -28.69 4.29
C ARG A 150 -5.73 -29.04 2.85
N GLU A 151 -5.23 -28.06 2.10
CA GLU A 151 -4.73 -28.26 0.75
C GLU A 151 -3.53 -29.20 0.67
N GLN A 152 -2.67 -29.20 1.71
CA GLN A 152 -1.52 -30.11 1.83
C GLN A 152 -1.90 -31.50 2.37
N GLY A 153 -3.19 -31.84 2.39
CA GLY A 153 -3.64 -33.15 2.87
C GLY A 153 -3.76 -33.28 4.40
N GLY A 154 -3.86 -32.15 5.10
CA GLY A 154 -4.07 -32.08 6.55
C GLY A 154 -2.80 -32.08 7.39
N HIS A 155 -1.62 -32.04 6.77
CA HIS A 155 -0.34 -32.03 7.46
C HIS A 155 0.65 -31.07 6.78
N ILE A 156 1.44 -30.33 7.59
CA ILE A 156 2.56 -29.52 7.12
C ILE A 156 3.79 -29.76 7.99
N THR A 157 4.96 -29.68 7.40
CA THR A 157 6.25 -29.86 8.10
C THR A 157 6.72 -28.61 8.85
N LEU A 158 6.13 -27.44 8.53
CA LEU A 158 6.45 -26.18 9.18
C LEU A 158 5.81 -26.13 10.58
N HIS A 159 6.61 -25.86 11.56
CA HIS A 159 6.21 -25.80 12.97
C HIS A 159 6.82 -24.58 13.68
N ASP A 160 6.52 -24.42 14.95
CA ASP A 160 6.93 -23.23 15.74
C ASP A 160 8.46 -23.11 15.93
N LYS A 161 9.23 -24.17 15.72
CA LYS A 161 10.69 -24.18 15.76
C LYS A 161 11.35 -24.01 14.40
N SER A 162 10.61 -24.13 13.28
CA SER A 162 11.11 -23.94 11.91
C SER A 162 11.86 -22.62 11.74
N PRO A 163 12.87 -22.53 10.84
CA PRO A 163 13.58 -21.31 10.56
C PRO A 163 12.65 -20.17 10.15
N ALA A 164 12.97 -18.94 10.57
CA ALA A 164 12.13 -17.76 10.23
C ALA A 164 12.07 -17.50 8.73
N GLU A 165 13.13 -17.85 8.02
CA GLU A 165 13.29 -17.70 6.56
C GLU A 165 12.32 -18.63 5.81
N GLU A 166 12.24 -19.89 6.15
CA GLU A 166 11.31 -20.87 5.56
C GLU A 166 9.84 -20.46 5.77
N ILE A 167 9.51 -19.97 6.98
CA ILE A 167 8.17 -19.49 7.30
C ILE A 167 7.83 -18.25 6.46
N TYR A 168 8.80 -17.35 6.30
CA TYR A 168 8.61 -16.13 5.50
C TYR A 168 8.48 -16.46 4.02
N ASP A 169 9.31 -17.35 3.48
CA ASP A 169 9.29 -17.77 2.08
C ASP A 169 7.96 -18.46 1.70
N THR A 170 7.40 -19.24 2.65
CA THR A 170 6.16 -19.98 2.40
C THR A 170 4.91 -19.10 2.57
N PHE A 171 4.88 -18.25 3.59
CA PHE A 171 3.67 -17.53 4.00
C PHE A 171 3.78 -16.01 3.97
N GLY A 172 4.95 -15.42 3.74
CA GLY A 172 5.17 -13.98 3.78
C GLY A 172 4.96 -13.33 5.16
N VAL A 173 4.90 -14.13 6.24
CA VAL A 173 4.68 -13.64 7.60
C VAL A 173 5.88 -13.85 8.51
N SER A 174 5.97 -13.06 9.58
CA SER A 174 7.01 -13.25 10.58
C SER A 174 6.80 -14.55 11.39
N LYS A 175 7.88 -15.18 11.86
CA LYS A 175 7.83 -16.32 12.77
C LYS A 175 6.96 -16.06 14.01
N LYS A 176 6.93 -14.82 14.50
CA LYS A 176 6.07 -14.42 15.64
C LYS A 176 4.58 -14.48 15.27
N THR A 177 4.21 -14.05 14.06
CA THR A 177 2.84 -14.13 13.54
C THR A 177 2.43 -15.58 13.35
N PHE A 178 3.30 -16.40 12.74
CA PHE A 178 3.09 -17.81 12.53
C PHE A 178 2.84 -18.55 13.88
N LYS A 179 3.72 -18.38 14.87
CA LYS A 179 3.54 -18.95 16.21
C LYS A 179 2.22 -18.58 16.87
N LYS A 180 1.79 -17.31 16.75
CA LYS A 180 0.51 -16.88 17.31
C LYS A 180 -0.67 -17.55 16.61
N ALA A 181 -0.63 -17.67 15.27
CA ALA A 181 -1.68 -18.32 14.50
C ALA A 181 -1.79 -19.82 14.82
N VAL A 182 -0.66 -20.53 14.87
CA VAL A 182 -0.61 -21.93 15.30
C VAL A 182 -1.20 -22.10 16.70
N GLY A 183 -0.80 -21.23 17.65
CA GLY A 183 -1.34 -21.25 19.00
C GLY A 183 -2.83 -20.96 19.10
N ASP A 184 -3.36 -20.08 18.24
CA ASP A 184 -4.80 -19.80 18.16
C ASP A 184 -5.58 -20.99 17.59
N LEU A 185 -5.12 -21.58 16.50
CA LEU A 185 -5.70 -22.78 15.91
C LEU A 185 -5.68 -23.98 16.87
N TYR A 186 -4.58 -24.15 17.61
CA TYR A 186 -4.45 -25.20 18.62
C TYR A 186 -5.45 -25.01 19.77
N LYS A 187 -5.62 -23.78 20.28
CA LYS A 187 -6.60 -23.47 21.33
C LYS A 187 -8.04 -23.71 20.87
N LYS A 188 -8.32 -23.49 19.56
CA LYS A 188 -9.62 -23.75 18.94
C LYS A 188 -9.83 -25.24 18.57
N HIS A 189 -8.87 -26.11 18.89
CA HIS A 189 -8.90 -27.54 18.53
C HIS A 189 -9.01 -27.83 17.02
N LEU A 190 -8.54 -26.91 16.19
CA LEU A 190 -8.56 -27.03 14.71
C LEU A 190 -7.31 -27.70 14.17
N VAL A 191 -6.22 -27.70 14.93
CA VAL A 191 -4.96 -28.39 14.60
C VAL A 191 -4.39 -29.11 15.84
N SER A 192 -3.57 -30.14 15.59
CA SER A 192 -2.78 -30.84 16.62
C SER A 192 -1.30 -30.63 16.33
N LEU A 193 -0.50 -30.47 17.35
CA LEU A 193 0.96 -30.35 17.23
C LEU A 193 1.58 -31.75 17.42
N GLN A 194 2.40 -32.16 16.46
CA GLN A 194 3.18 -33.42 16.52
C GLN A 194 4.66 -33.09 16.60
N GLU A 195 5.51 -34.05 17.02
CA GLU A 195 6.96 -33.82 17.16
C GLU A 195 7.66 -33.50 15.83
N ASN A 196 7.07 -33.85 14.69
CA ASN A 196 7.61 -33.67 13.34
C ASN A 196 6.73 -32.77 12.45
N GLY A 197 5.85 -31.95 12.99
CA GLY A 197 4.98 -31.01 12.23
C GLY A 197 3.56 -30.98 12.72
#